data_5eda50d00390747609f91229614574c3
#
_entry.id   5eda50d00390747609f91229614574c3
#
_cell.length_a   1.000
_cell.length_b   1.000
_cell.length_c   1.000
_cell.angle_alpha   90.00
_cell.angle_beta   90.00
_cell.angle_gamma   90.00
#
_symmetry.space_group_name_H-M   'P 1'
#
loop_
_entity.id
_entity.type
_entity.pdbx_description
1 polymer ?
#
loop_
_entity_poly.entity_id
_entity_poly.type
_entity_poly.pdbx_seq_one_letter_code
_entity_poly.pdbx_strand_id
1 'polypeptide(L)'
;MELEDIVNEEMLTTEDVNDMLEHTDKGRTKQTIRNCVTVLQKDPVLKKAIKRNELSGRMDIVKEVPWERRNNSPTVTDTDENNLKMYLEENYELTSERVIKAGIDIVSNENKYHPIRDYLESLMWDGVPRIENLLPRFLGAEKNSYTTGVMKMHMLAAISRIYEPGIKYDIMLCLVGSQ
;
A
#
# COMPACT_ATOMS: atom_id res chain seq x y z
N MET A 1 20.91 -6.25 -9.62
CA MET A 1 19.67 -6.24 -10.40
C MET A 1 20.02 -5.45 -11.64
N GLU A 2 20.28 -6.17 -12.73
CA GLU A 2 20.81 -5.59 -13.95
C GLU A 2 19.70 -4.88 -14.73
N LEU A 3 20.05 -3.83 -15.48
CA LEU A 3 19.11 -3.03 -16.28
C LEU A 3 18.37 -3.87 -17.35
N GLU A 4 18.84 -5.08 -17.64
CA GLU A 4 18.23 -6.02 -18.58
C GLU A 4 16.96 -6.69 -18.01
N ASP A 5 16.80 -6.79 -16.67
CA ASP A 5 15.59 -7.33 -16.04
C ASP A 5 14.38 -6.39 -16.09
N ILE A 6 14.60 -5.13 -16.45
CA ILE A 6 13.56 -4.08 -16.52
C ILE A 6 12.93 -4.02 -17.94
N VAL A 7 13.60 -4.54 -18.94
CA VAL A 7 13.20 -4.36 -20.36
C VAL A 7 12.33 -5.50 -20.91
N ASN A 8 12.19 -6.61 -20.21
CA ASN A 8 11.50 -7.82 -20.72
C ASN A 8 10.27 -8.27 -19.90
N GLU A 9 9.60 -7.40 -19.17
CA GLU A 9 8.21 -7.69 -18.80
C GLU A 9 7.34 -7.37 -20.03
N GLU A 10 7.20 -8.34 -20.93
CA GLU A 10 6.20 -8.30 -22.01
C GLU A 10 4.87 -7.85 -21.39
N MET A 11 4.31 -6.76 -21.92
CA MET A 11 3.00 -6.29 -21.48
C MET A 11 1.97 -7.33 -21.95
N LEU A 12 1.67 -8.27 -21.07
CA LEU A 12 0.64 -9.28 -21.31
C LEU A 12 -0.69 -8.58 -21.63
N THR A 13 -1.39 -9.09 -22.63
CA THR A 13 -2.77 -8.68 -22.92
C THR A 13 -3.77 -9.47 -22.05
N THR A 14 -5.01 -9.04 -22.00
CA THR A 14 -6.10 -9.79 -21.35
C THR A 14 -6.27 -11.18 -21.99
N GLU A 15 -6.03 -11.31 -23.29
CA GLU A 15 -6.10 -12.59 -24.02
C GLU A 15 -4.98 -13.54 -23.57
N ASP A 16 -3.74 -13.04 -23.45
CA ASP A 16 -2.60 -13.83 -22.96
C ASP A 16 -2.86 -14.36 -21.55
N VAL A 17 -3.48 -13.56 -20.69
CA VAL A 17 -3.83 -13.97 -19.33
C VAL A 17 -4.94 -15.03 -19.35
N ASN A 18 -5.94 -14.90 -20.22
CA ASN A 18 -7.00 -15.91 -20.40
C ASN A 18 -6.42 -17.27 -20.82
N ASP A 19 -5.42 -17.29 -21.70
CA ASP A 19 -4.75 -18.52 -22.15
C ASP A 19 -3.98 -19.22 -21.02
N MET A 20 -3.63 -18.51 -19.94
CA MET A 20 -2.99 -19.08 -18.76
C MET A 20 -3.96 -19.74 -17.78
N LEU A 21 -5.29 -19.53 -17.96
CA LEU A 21 -6.28 -20.01 -17.02
C LEU A 21 -6.66 -21.48 -17.27
N GLU A 22 -7.06 -22.17 -16.22
CA GLU A 22 -7.66 -23.48 -16.34
C GLU A 22 -9.12 -23.37 -16.80
N HIS A 23 -9.45 -24.12 -17.85
CA HIS A 23 -10.78 -24.17 -18.40
C HIS A 23 -11.47 -25.54 -18.17
N THR A 24 -12.78 -25.54 -18.19
CA THR A 24 -13.59 -26.78 -18.21
C THR A 24 -13.56 -27.40 -19.58
N ASP A 25 -14.01 -28.67 -19.71
CA ASP A 25 -14.14 -29.37 -20.98
C ASP A 25 -15.06 -28.64 -22.00
N LYS A 26 -15.87 -27.71 -21.52
CA LYS A 26 -16.78 -26.87 -22.35
C LYS A 26 -16.16 -25.49 -22.67
N GLY A 27 -14.87 -25.28 -22.37
CA GLY A 27 -14.15 -24.04 -22.66
C GLY A 27 -14.45 -22.87 -21.71
N ARG A 28 -15.20 -23.05 -20.62
CA ARG A 28 -15.48 -22.00 -19.64
C ARG A 28 -14.38 -21.95 -18.60
N THR A 29 -14.04 -20.75 -18.12
CA THR A 29 -13.06 -20.55 -17.05
C THR A 29 -13.48 -21.24 -15.75
N LYS A 30 -12.61 -22.07 -15.19
CA LYS A 30 -12.86 -22.73 -13.90
C LYS A 30 -12.86 -21.70 -12.77
N GLN A 31 -13.86 -21.81 -11.89
CA GLN A 31 -14.01 -20.95 -10.72
C GLN A 31 -13.08 -21.40 -9.60
N THR A 32 -11.76 -21.27 -9.79
CA THR A 32 -10.72 -21.66 -8.85
C THR A 32 -9.97 -20.45 -8.29
N ILE A 33 -9.50 -20.55 -7.03
CA ILE A 33 -8.66 -19.49 -6.42
C ILE A 33 -7.39 -19.28 -7.25
N ARG A 34 -6.81 -20.34 -7.81
CA ARG A 34 -5.63 -20.27 -8.67
C ARG A 34 -5.88 -19.36 -9.88
N ASN A 35 -6.96 -19.56 -10.62
CA ASN A 35 -7.29 -18.73 -11.76
C ASN A 35 -7.48 -17.26 -11.35
N CYS A 36 -8.20 -17.01 -10.26
CA CYS A 36 -8.38 -15.65 -9.77
C CYS A 36 -7.06 -14.99 -9.37
N VAL A 37 -6.17 -15.69 -8.65
CA VAL A 37 -4.84 -15.20 -8.30
C VAL A 37 -3.99 -14.93 -9.56
N THR A 38 -4.03 -15.84 -10.55
CA THR A 38 -3.32 -15.64 -11.82
C THR A 38 -3.78 -14.36 -12.51
N VAL A 39 -5.08 -14.11 -12.60
CA VAL A 39 -5.63 -12.87 -13.17
C VAL A 39 -5.14 -11.66 -12.39
N LEU A 40 -5.32 -11.63 -11.06
CA LEU A 40 -4.94 -10.50 -10.21
C LEU A 40 -3.43 -10.18 -10.24
N GLN A 41 -2.58 -11.18 -10.53
CA GLN A 41 -1.13 -11.02 -10.62
C GLN A 41 -0.63 -10.67 -12.01
N LYS A 42 -1.35 -11.05 -13.08
CA LYS A 42 -0.86 -10.99 -14.47
C LYS A 42 -1.61 -10.00 -15.35
N ASP A 43 -2.89 -9.73 -15.06
CA ASP A 43 -3.69 -8.77 -15.81
C ASP A 43 -3.02 -7.39 -15.83
N PRO A 44 -2.89 -6.73 -17.00
CA PRO A 44 -2.17 -5.46 -17.14
C PRO A 44 -2.72 -4.34 -16.27
N VAL A 45 -4.01 -4.36 -15.98
CA VAL A 45 -4.70 -3.35 -15.16
C VAL A 45 -4.58 -3.69 -13.67
N LEU A 46 -4.84 -4.96 -13.31
CA LEU A 46 -4.95 -5.39 -11.91
C LEU A 46 -3.61 -5.73 -11.26
N LYS A 47 -2.57 -6.02 -12.05
CA LYS A 47 -1.23 -6.36 -11.57
C LYS A 47 -0.70 -5.28 -10.61
N LYS A 48 -0.48 -5.66 -9.35
CA LYS A 48 -0.03 -4.76 -8.26
C LYS A 48 -0.95 -3.56 -7.97
N ALA A 49 -2.20 -3.59 -8.47
CA ALA A 49 -3.15 -2.50 -8.24
C ALA A 49 -3.71 -2.53 -6.80
N ILE A 50 -3.95 -3.72 -6.26
CA ILE A 50 -4.49 -3.90 -4.92
C ILE A 50 -3.37 -4.30 -3.97
N LYS A 51 -3.21 -3.53 -2.90
CA LYS A 51 -2.19 -3.77 -1.87
C LYS A 51 -2.82 -3.74 -0.47
N ARG A 52 -2.23 -4.47 0.46
CA ARG A 52 -2.57 -4.36 1.88
C ARG A 52 -1.71 -3.29 2.54
N ASN A 53 -2.38 -2.31 3.12
CA ASN A 53 -1.76 -1.26 3.90
C ASN A 53 -1.51 -1.78 5.34
N GLU A 54 -0.26 -2.00 5.71
CA GLU A 54 0.11 -2.56 7.03
C GLU A 54 -0.20 -1.60 8.18
N LEU A 55 -0.27 -0.28 7.93
CA LEU A 55 -0.58 0.71 8.95
C LEU A 55 -2.07 0.70 9.32
N SER A 56 -2.95 0.65 8.32
CA SER A 56 -4.41 0.69 8.53
C SER A 56 -5.04 -0.69 8.64
N GLY A 57 -4.34 -1.75 8.21
CA GLY A 57 -4.87 -3.11 8.08
C GLY A 57 -5.88 -3.27 6.92
N ARG A 58 -6.09 -2.23 6.11
CA ARG A 58 -7.07 -2.20 5.01
C ARG A 58 -6.43 -2.49 3.67
N MET A 59 -7.24 -2.78 2.67
CA MET A 59 -6.80 -2.85 1.27
C MET A 59 -6.90 -1.47 0.63
N ASP A 60 -5.89 -1.14 -0.17
CA ASP A 60 -5.81 0.09 -0.94
C ASP A 60 -5.64 -0.22 -2.44
N ILE A 61 -6.23 0.61 -3.29
CA ILE A 61 -5.96 0.65 -4.72
C ILE A 61 -4.91 1.73 -4.98
N VAL A 62 -3.75 1.31 -5.48
CA VAL A 62 -2.56 2.17 -5.63
C VAL A 62 -2.21 2.47 -7.10
N LYS A 63 -3.01 1.98 -8.04
CA LYS A 63 -2.89 2.25 -9.48
C LYS A 63 -4.22 2.76 -10.04
N GLU A 64 -4.17 3.33 -11.23
CA GLU A 64 -5.37 3.62 -11.99
C GLU A 64 -6.13 2.34 -12.32
N VAL A 65 -7.45 2.40 -12.22
CA VAL A 65 -8.38 1.32 -12.50
C VAL A 65 -9.43 1.79 -13.51
N PRO A 66 -10.06 0.91 -14.28
CA PRO A 66 -10.94 1.31 -15.37
C PRO A 66 -12.30 1.86 -14.94
N TRP A 67 -12.57 1.93 -13.64
CA TRP A 67 -13.80 2.52 -13.09
C TRP A 67 -13.53 3.82 -12.34
N GLU A 68 -14.54 4.68 -12.30
CA GLU A 68 -14.46 5.97 -11.61
C GLU A 68 -14.44 5.78 -10.09
N ARG A 69 -13.48 6.41 -9.44
CA ARG A 69 -13.38 6.50 -7.98
C ARG A 69 -13.71 7.92 -7.54
N ARG A 70 -14.78 8.07 -6.76
CA ARG A 70 -15.31 9.39 -6.36
C ARG A 70 -14.57 10.04 -5.20
N ASN A 71 -13.65 9.36 -4.56
CA ASN A 71 -12.88 9.90 -3.44
C ASN A 71 -11.36 9.82 -3.71
N ASN A 72 -10.61 10.72 -3.10
CA ASN A 72 -9.15 10.72 -3.18
C ASN A 72 -8.49 9.75 -2.19
N SER A 73 -9.27 8.97 -1.45
CA SER A 73 -8.73 7.95 -0.54
C SER A 73 -8.29 6.72 -1.34
N PRO A 74 -7.10 6.16 -1.08
CA PRO A 74 -6.67 4.91 -1.72
C PRO A 74 -7.50 3.71 -1.26
N THR A 75 -8.14 3.78 -0.09
CA THR A 75 -8.83 2.64 0.53
C THR A 75 -9.95 2.09 -0.36
N VAL A 76 -9.93 0.77 -0.54
CA VAL A 76 -10.96 0.02 -1.28
C VAL A 76 -12.33 0.23 -0.63
N THR A 77 -13.32 0.55 -1.44
CA THR A 77 -14.73 0.70 -1.04
C THR A 77 -15.57 -0.45 -1.57
N ASP A 78 -16.80 -0.61 -1.05
CA ASP A 78 -17.77 -1.60 -1.57
C ASP A 78 -18.04 -1.40 -3.07
N THR A 79 -18.01 -0.14 -3.53
CA THR A 79 -18.16 0.18 -4.95
C THR A 79 -16.96 -0.32 -5.75
N ASP A 80 -15.74 -0.17 -5.24
CA ASP A 80 -14.53 -0.70 -5.87
C ASP A 80 -14.58 -2.24 -5.94
N GLU A 81 -15.03 -2.91 -4.88
CA GLU A 81 -15.19 -4.37 -4.87
C GLU A 81 -16.19 -4.85 -5.91
N ASN A 82 -17.31 -4.15 -6.07
CA ASN A 82 -18.32 -4.50 -7.05
C ASN A 82 -17.84 -4.26 -8.49
N ASN A 83 -17.13 -3.15 -8.75
CA ASN A 83 -16.54 -2.90 -10.06
C ASN A 83 -15.45 -3.91 -10.41
N LEU A 84 -14.64 -4.31 -9.43
CA LEU A 84 -13.63 -5.36 -9.62
C LEU A 84 -14.30 -6.71 -9.97
N LYS A 85 -15.39 -7.08 -9.28
CA LYS A 85 -16.15 -8.29 -9.60
C LYS A 85 -16.70 -8.24 -11.03
N MET A 86 -17.27 -7.10 -11.43
CA MET A 86 -17.76 -6.88 -12.79
C MET A 86 -16.63 -7.01 -13.82
N TYR A 87 -15.49 -6.39 -13.57
CA TYR A 87 -14.32 -6.50 -14.44
C TYR A 87 -13.83 -7.95 -14.61
N LEU A 88 -13.79 -8.71 -13.51
CA LEU A 88 -13.38 -10.13 -13.52
C LEU A 88 -14.40 -11.02 -14.22
N GLU A 89 -15.70 -10.72 -14.12
CA GLU A 89 -16.77 -11.42 -14.83
C GLU A 89 -16.70 -11.18 -16.34
N GLU A 90 -16.60 -9.92 -16.76
CA GLU A 90 -16.61 -9.51 -18.16
C GLU A 90 -15.38 -10.00 -18.94
N ASN A 91 -14.19 -9.95 -18.32
CA ASN A 91 -12.95 -10.26 -19.01
C ASN A 91 -12.48 -11.72 -18.82
N TYR A 92 -12.90 -12.38 -17.75
CA TYR A 92 -12.35 -13.68 -17.34
C TYR A 92 -13.41 -14.72 -16.95
N GLU A 93 -14.69 -14.42 -17.07
CA GLU A 93 -15.81 -15.28 -16.63
C GLU A 93 -15.72 -15.70 -15.14
N LEU A 94 -15.01 -14.95 -14.30
CA LEU A 94 -14.88 -15.23 -12.87
C LEU A 94 -16.03 -14.58 -12.10
N THR A 95 -16.98 -15.40 -11.64
CA THR A 95 -18.24 -14.96 -11.01
C THR A 95 -18.39 -15.39 -9.55
N SER A 96 -17.55 -16.33 -9.08
CA SER A 96 -17.64 -16.87 -7.72
C SER A 96 -17.12 -15.88 -6.69
N GLU A 97 -18.03 -15.24 -5.94
CA GLU A 97 -17.67 -14.27 -4.90
C GLU A 97 -16.66 -14.82 -3.87
N ARG A 98 -16.83 -16.08 -3.46
CA ARG A 98 -15.91 -16.74 -2.52
C ARG A 98 -14.50 -16.87 -3.10
N VAL A 99 -14.40 -17.20 -4.38
CA VAL A 99 -13.12 -17.34 -5.09
C VAL A 99 -12.45 -15.99 -5.24
N ILE A 100 -13.22 -14.97 -5.64
CA ILE A 100 -12.72 -13.59 -5.82
C ILE A 100 -12.21 -13.02 -4.50
N LYS A 101 -12.97 -13.12 -3.41
CA LYS A 101 -12.54 -12.66 -2.08
C LYS A 101 -11.25 -13.34 -1.63
N ALA A 102 -11.14 -14.66 -1.78
CA ALA A 102 -9.94 -15.40 -1.42
C ALA A 102 -8.73 -14.99 -2.28
N GLY A 103 -8.92 -14.80 -3.59
CA GLY A 103 -7.85 -14.34 -4.49
C GLY A 103 -7.36 -12.95 -4.14
N ILE A 104 -8.28 -12.01 -3.88
CA ILE A 104 -7.94 -10.63 -3.46
C ILE A 104 -7.16 -10.63 -2.14
N ASP A 105 -7.60 -11.43 -1.15
CA ASP A 105 -6.91 -11.51 0.14
C ASP A 105 -5.47 -12.03 -0.03
N ILE A 106 -5.26 -13.07 -0.80
CA ILE A 106 -3.94 -13.63 -1.08
C ILE A 106 -3.05 -12.58 -1.76
N VAL A 107 -3.51 -12.01 -2.89
CA VAL A 107 -2.69 -11.09 -3.69
C VAL A 107 -2.43 -9.78 -2.96
N SER A 108 -3.39 -9.25 -2.22
CA SER A 108 -3.18 -8.04 -1.42
C SER A 108 -2.15 -8.24 -0.32
N ASN A 109 -2.11 -9.43 0.31
CA ASN A 109 -1.09 -9.78 1.31
C ASN A 109 0.30 -10.00 0.72
N GLU A 110 0.41 -10.52 -0.50
CA GLU A 110 1.68 -10.61 -1.23
C GLU A 110 2.23 -9.22 -1.58
N ASN A 111 1.34 -8.28 -1.89
CA ASN A 111 1.66 -6.91 -2.28
C ASN A 111 1.49 -5.91 -1.12
N LYS A 112 1.74 -6.32 0.11
CA LYS A 112 1.65 -5.43 1.26
C LYS A 112 2.67 -4.30 1.21
N TYR A 113 2.34 -3.18 1.83
CA TYR A 113 3.20 -2.01 1.93
C TYR A 113 2.90 -1.24 3.22
N HIS A 114 3.85 -0.42 3.66
CA HIS A 114 3.69 0.42 4.84
C HIS A 114 3.95 1.89 4.48
N PRO A 115 2.93 2.73 4.30
CA PRO A 115 3.09 4.07 3.71
C PRO A 115 4.09 4.97 4.43
N ILE A 116 4.20 4.85 5.75
CA ILE A 116 5.16 5.65 6.52
C ILE A 116 6.58 5.07 6.42
N ARG A 117 6.76 3.75 6.45
CA ARG A 117 8.10 3.15 6.26
C ARG A 117 8.64 3.48 4.87
N ASP A 118 7.83 3.24 3.84
CA ASP A 118 8.20 3.51 2.46
C ASP A 118 8.61 4.99 2.27
N TYR A 119 7.84 5.91 2.90
CA TYR A 119 8.19 7.33 2.90
C TYR A 119 9.52 7.58 3.61
N LEU A 120 9.71 7.08 4.84
CA LEU A 120 10.95 7.29 5.61
C LEU A 120 12.18 6.72 4.89
N GLU A 121 12.04 5.56 4.26
CA GLU A 121 13.12 4.88 3.53
C GLU A 121 13.45 5.57 2.19
N SER A 122 12.50 6.33 1.62
CA SER A 122 12.74 7.13 0.44
C SER A 122 13.51 8.43 0.72
N LEU A 123 13.63 8.84 1.98
CA LEU A 123 14.29 10.08 2.35
C LEU A 123 15.82 9.94 2.28
N MET A 124 16.46 10.93 1.69
CA MET A 124 17.90 11.10 1.73
C MET A 124 18.24 12.30 2.60
N TRP A 125 19.14 12.10 3.58
CA TRP A 125 19.57 13.19 4.42
C TRP A 125 20.47 14.16 3.65
N ASP A 126 20.11 15.44 3.67
CA ASP A 126 20.84 16.53 3.02
C ASP A 126 21.96 17.14 3.87
N GLY A 127 22.27 16.56 5.02
CA GLY A 127 23.31 17.04 5.93
C GLY A 127 22.88 18.19 6.86
N VAL A 128 21.64 18.66 6.78
CA VAL A 128 21.17 19.80 7.57
C VAL A 128 20.50 19.34 8.88
N PRO A 129 21.06 19.67 10.08
CA PRO A 129 20.47 19.34 11.37
C PRO A 129 19.25 20.23 11.67
N ARG A 130 18.03 19.67 11.48
CA ARG A 130 16.78 20.42 11.68
C ARG A 130 16.17 20.28 13.06
N ILE A 131 16.37 19.13 13.72
CA ILE A 131 15.72 18.79 14.99
C ILE A 131 16.07 19.82 16.09
N GLU A 132 17.31 20.26 16.14
CA GLU A 132 17.79 21.23 17.14
C GLU A 132 17.09 22.59 17.07
N ASN A 133 16.60 22.96 15.89
CA ASN A 133 15.98 24.24 15.63
C ASN A 133 14.45 24.14 15.51
N LEU A 134 13.86 22.96 15.65
CA LEU A 134 12.45 22.74 15.39
C LEU A 134 11.56 23.49 16.39
N LEU A 135 11.75 23.27 17.68
CA LEU A 135 10.99 23.97 18.72
C LEU A 135 11.27 25.50 18.75
N PRO A 136 12.53 25.98 18.68
CA PRO A 136 12.80 27.40 18.60
C PRO A 136 12.18 28.09 17.38
N ARG A 137 12.32 27.49 16.21
CA ARG A 137 11.88 28.10 14.94
C ARG A 137 10.37 28.18 14.80
N PHE A 138 9.65 27.14 15.20
CA PHE A 138 8.22 27.02 14.94
C PHE A 138 7.34 27.36 16.15
N LEU A 139 7.87 27.25 17.35
CA LEU A 139 7.12 27.46 18.58
C LEU A 139 7.73 28.54 19.49
N GLY A 140 8.81 29.20 19.08
CA GLY A 140 9.45 30.26 19.87
C GLY A 140 10.09 29.77 21.17
N ALA A 141 10.32 28.47 21.34
CA ALA A 141 10.93 27.92 22.53
C ALA A 141 12.40 28.32 22.61
N GLU A 142 12.94 28.46 23.85
CA GLU A 142 14.36 28.72 24.05
C GLU A 142 15.22 27.58 23.49
N LYS A 143 16.26 27.93 22.74
CA LYS A 143 17.23 26.95 22.22
C LYS A 143 18.22 26.59 23.32
N ASN A 144 18.06 25.42 23.91
CA ASN A 144 18.98 24.84 24.89
C ASN A 144 19.09 23.33 24.76
N SER A 145 19.96 22.70 25.56
CA SER A 145 20.17 21.25 25.51
C SER A 145 18.91 20.43 25.88
N TYR A 146 18.06 20.97 26.75
CA TYR A 146 16.82 20.32 27.17
C TYR A 146 15.82 20.27 26.02
N THR A 147 15.48 21.40 25.42
CA THR A 147 14.52 21.49 24.31
C THR A 147 14.98 20.67 23.10
N THR A 148 16.27 20.70 22.78
CA THR A 148 16.86 19.87 21.72
C THR A 148 16.77 18.38 22.05
N GLY A 149 17.12 17.99 23.27
CA GLY A 149 17.10 16.59 23.72
C GLY A 149 15.69 16.01 23.74
N VAL A 150 14.73 16.75 24.27
CA VAL A 150 13.31 16.34 24.29
C VAL A 150 12.77 16.14 22.90
N MET A 151 13.02 17.05 21.97
CA MET A 151 12.53 16.92 20.59
C MET A 151 13.18 15.74 19.86
N LYS A 152 14.48 15.55 20.02
CA LYS A 152 15.20 14.41 19.45
C LYS A 152 14.62 13.08 19.96
N MET A 153 14.40 12.97 21.26
CA MET A 153 13.81 11.76 21.88
C MET A 153 12.40 11.50 21.35
N HIS A 154 11.57 12.54 21.24
CA HIS A 154 10.20 12.42 20.73
C HIS A 154 10.17 11.94 19.28
N MET A 155 11.00 12.51 18.41
CA MET A 155 11.08 12.10 16.99
C MET A 155 11.62 10.68 16.85
N LEU A 156 12.63 10.30 17.61
CA LEU A 156 13.15 8.93 17.61
C LEU A 156 12.09 7.92 18.07
N ALA A 157 11.33 8.26 19.11
CA ALA A 157 10.26 7.40 19.60
C ALA A 157 9.14 7.22 18.57
N ALA A 158 8.77 8.29 17.86
CA ALA A 158 7.79 8.22 16.78
C ALA A 158 8.24 7.27 15.65
N ILE A 159 9.50 7.41 15.21
CA ILE A 159 10.09 6.54 14.19
C ILE A 159 10.18 5.09 14.70
N SER A 160 10.67 4.89 15.93
CA SER A 160 10.77 3.55 16.51
C SER A 160 9.44 2.81 16.53
N ARG A 161 8.33 3.48 16.82
CA ARG A 161 6.98 2.88 16.80
C ARG A 161 6.51 2.45 15.41
N ILE A 162 7.04 3.06 14.36
CA ILE A 162 6.74 2.67 12.97
C ILE A 162 7.45 1.35 12.62
N TYR A 163 8.71 1.22 13.04
CA TYR A 163 9.50 0.01 12.73
C TYR A 163 9.26 -1.13 13.72
N GLU A 164 8.93 -0.80 14.95
CA GLU A 164 8.71 -1.75 16.04
C GLU A 164 7.39 -1.41 16.78
N PRO A 165 6.23 -1.79 16.19
CA PRO A 165 4.93 -1.57 16.80
C PRO A 165 4.83 -2.19 18.18
N GLY A 166 4.43 -1.38 19.18
CA GLY A 166 4.35 -1.83 20.58
C GLY A 166 5.56 -1.48 21.43
N ILE A 167 6.64 -0.91 20.85
CA ILE A 167 7.75 -0.39 21.66
C ILE A 167 7.25 0.60 22.71
N LYS A 168 7.76 0.45 23.93
CA LYS A 168 7.33 1.26 25.07
C LYS A 168 7.90 2.68 24.98
N TYR A 169 6.99 3.66 25.02
CA TYR A 169 7.32 5.08 25.15
C TYR A 169 6.18 5.77 25.91
N ASP A 170 6.39 5.98 27.20
CA ASP A 170 5.37 6.45 28.14
C ASP A 170 5.49 7.97 28.44
N ILE A 171 6.25 8.70 27.61
CA ILE A 171 6.48 10.13 27.80
C ILE A 171 5.56 10.91 26.87
N MET A 172 4.87 11.90 27.42
CA MET A 172 4.05 12.85 26.67
C MET A 172 4.77 14.20 26.59
N LEU A 173 4.96 14.70 25.38
CA LEU A 173 5.46 16.06 25.15
C LEU A 173 4.33 17.06 25.38
N CYS A 174 4.46 17.91 26.40
CA CYS A 174 3.52 18.99 26.68
C CYS A 174 4.14 20.33 26.19
N LEU A 175 3.41 21.03 25.33
CA LEU A 175 3.75 22.39 24.88
C LEU A 175 2.90 23.38 25.66
N VAL A 176 3.53 24.34 26.34
CA VAL A 176 2.87 25.35 27.14
C VAL A 176 3.27 26.73 26.63
N GLY A 177 2.26 27.59 26.39
CA GLY A 177 2.48 28.96 25.90
C GLY A 177 1.23 29.81 26.05
N SER A 178 1.36 31.13 25.85
CA SER A 178 0.22 32.04 25.74
C SER A 178 -0.47 31.84 24.40
N GLN A 179 -1.78 31.87 24.39
CA GLN A 179 -2.59 31.91 23.15
C GLN A 179 -2.72 33.35 22.64
#